data_ccf2f0fda185022fadcc3f267562ae8a
#
_entry.id   ccf2f0fda185022fadcc3f267562ae8a
#
_cell.length_a   1.000
_cell.length_b   1.000
_cell.length_c   1.000
_cell.angle_alpha   90.00
_cell.angle_beta   90.00
_cell.angle_gamma   90.00
#
_symmetry.space_group_name_H-M   'P 1'
#
loop_
_entity.id
_entity.type
_entity.pdbx_description
1 polymer ?
#
loop_
_entity_poly.entity_id
_entity_poly.type
_entity_poly.pdbx_seq_one_letter_code
_entity_poly.pdbx_strand_id
1 'polypeptide(L)'
;MINSLRGLLVLLCCLAGIAVAQEKNIVVTSGADRAIPIAVVPFGWQGGTVLPEDMAEIIGNDMRNTGIFQPIPRQNMISMPTRGSEIIYRDWKALGAQYVMVGNIEPAGGRLQARYEVFNVTTEQQVMSGTVGGSQDQLRDMAHYAADQSFEKLTGIKGAFSTRLLYVTAERFSANNTRYTLQRSDYDGARAVTLLQSREPILSPRFAPDGKRIAYVSFEQRRPRIFVQHIDTGRREQITNFEGLNGAPAWSPDGNRLAFVLSRDGNPEIYVMDMGTRQIRRVTNQGSI
;
A
#
# COMPACT_ATOMS: atom_id res chain seq x y z
N MET A 1 18.13 49.07 50.48
CA MET A 1 17.06 48.74 49.50
C MET A 1 17.62 48.18 48.17
N ILE A 2 18.59 47.26 48.17
CA ILE A 2 19.21 46.72 46.93
C ILE A 2 19.18 45.15 46.91
N ASN A 3 18.67 44.50 47.98
CA ASN A 3 18.69 43.03 48.05
C ASN A 3 17.38 42.30 47.70
N SER A 4 16.31 43.04 47.32
CA SER A 4 15.01 42.44 46.97
C SER A 4 14.81 42.20 45.46
N LEU A 5 15.70 42.72 44.61
CA LEU A 5 15.55 42.62 43.14
C LEU A 5 16.30 41.43 42.51
N ARG A 6 17.18 40.77 43.27
CA ARG A 6 17.92 39.55 42.80
C ARG A 6 17.19 38.24 43.02
N GLY A 7 16.18 38.20 43.90
CA GLY A 7 15.38 37.02 44.17
C GLY A 7 14.28 36.77 43.12
N LEU A 8 13.85 37.79 42.39
CA LEU A 8 12.74 37.68 41.43
C LEU A 8 13.18 37.24 40.03
N LEU A 9 14.46 37.36 39.69
CA LEU A 9 14.99 37.00 38.39
C LEU A 9 15.36 35.50 38.26
N VAL A 10 15.53 34.80 39.36
CA VAL A 10 15.87 33.35 39.39
C VAL A 10 14.62 32.47 39.33
N LEU A 11 13.45 32.99 39.68
CA LEU A 11 12.19 32.21 39.66
C LEU A 11 11.49 32.17 38.27
N LEU A 12 11.94 33.00 37.33
CA LEU A 12 11.30 33.09 35.99
C LEU A 12 11.95 32.19 34.94
N CYS A 13 13.08 31.55 35.22
CA CYS A 13 13.80 30.67 34.28
C CYS A 13 13.46 29.17 34.40
N CYS A 14 12.58 28.77 35.31
CA CYS A 14 12.23 27.33 35.51
C CYS A 14 10.89 26.92 34.93
N LEU A 15 10.27 27.76 34.08
CA LEU A 15 9.06 27.39 33.31
C LEU A 15 9.38 27.13 31.81
N ALA A 16 10.53 26.55 31.55
CA ALA A 16 10.73 25.90 30.24
C ALA A 16 9.88 24.64 30.24
N GLY A 17 8.71 24.72 29.60
CA GLY A 17 7.79 23.62 29.46
C GLY A 17 8.47 22.40 28.86
N ILE A 18 8.44 21.31 29.59
CA ILE A 18 8.75 19.97 29.07
C ILE A 18 7.63 19.69 28.05
N ALA A 19 7.93 19.84 26.77
CA ALA A 19 7.10 19.28 25.70
C ALA A 19 7.21 17.77 25.82
N VAL A 20 6.29 17.14 26.53
CA VAL A 20 6.11 15.70 26.52
C VAL A 20 5.62 15.35 25.12
N ALA A 21 6.50 14.80 24.30
CA ALA A 21 6.09 14.15 23.07
C ALA A 21 5.12 13.04 23.46
N GLN A 22 3.86 13.18 23.11
CA GLN A 22 2.84 12.18 23.34
C GLN A 22 3.11 11.04 22.36
N GLU A 23 3.83 10.01 22.83
CA GLU A 23 3.93 8.75 22.10
C GLU A 23 2.52 8.21 21.91
N LYS A 24 2.04 8.17 20.68
CA LYS A 24 0.84 7.41 20.31
C LYS A 24 1.16 5.93 20.48
N ASN A 25 0.94 5.41 21.66
CA ASN A 25 0.96 3.97 21.87
C ASN A 25 -0.24 3.38 21.09
N ILE A 26 0.05 2.69 20.02
CA ILE A 26 -0.93 1.81 19.38
C ILE A 26 -1.03 0.59 20.30
N VAL A 27 -2.03 0.60 21.18
CA VAL A 27 -2.38 -0.58 21.97
C VAL A 27 -3.10 -1.53 21.02
N VAL A 28 -2.39 -2.53 20.53
CA VAL A 28 -3.03 -3.69 19.88
C VAL A 28 -3.65 -4.50 21.04
N THR A 29 -4.88 -4.19 21.38
CA THR A 29 -5.69 -5.03 22.25
C THR A 29 -6.03 -6.29 21.47
N SER A 30 -5.36 -7.40 21.76
CA SER A 30 -5.77 -8.74 21.37
C SER A 30 -7.00 -9.16 22.19
N GLY A 31 -8.11 -8.52 21.94
CA GLY A 31 -9.44 -8.94 22.36
C GLY A 31 -10.22 -9.19 21.07
N ALA A 32 -10.98 -10.28 21.00
CA ALA A 32 -11.87 -10.58 19.89
C ALA A 32 -12.99 -9.52 19.80
N ASP A 33 -12.63 -8.30 19.47
CA ASP A 33 -13.59 -7.28 19.07
C ASP A 33 -14.19 -7.74 17.74
N ARG A 34 -15.49 -7.96 17.75
CA ARG A 34 -16.22 -8.34 16.55
C ARG A 34 -15.88 -7.34 15.45
N ALA A 35 -15.44 -7.85 14.31
CA ALA A 35 -15.22 -7.03 13.14
C ALA A 35 -16.48 -6.17 12.86
N ILE A 36 -16.29 -4.92 12.49
CA ILE A 36 -17.31 -3.92 12.30
C ILE A 36 -18.17 -4.29 11.07
N PRO A 37 -19.48 -4.57 11.23
CA PRO A 37 -20.31 -4.89 10.09
C PRO A 37 -20.51 -3.67 9.18
N ILE A 38 -20.17 -3.82 7.90
CA ILE A 38 -20.33 -2.79 6.87
C ILE A 38 -21.10 -3.36 5.68
N ALA A 39 -22.08 -2.64 5.17
CA ALA A 39 -22.74 -2.96 3.92
C ALA A 39 -22.08 -2.13 2.79
N VAL A 40 -21.44 -2.79 1.85
CA VAL A 40 -21.01 -2.15 0.60
C VAL A 40 -22.02 -2.56 -0.47
N VAL A 41 -22.95 -1.67 -0.74
CA VAL A 41 -24.10 -1.95 -1.63
C VAL A 41 -23.60 -1.89 -3.09
N PRO A 42 -24.06 -2.80 -3.97
CA PRO A 42 -23.76 -2.72 -5.39
C PRO A 42 -24.01 -1.33 -5.96
N PHE A 43 -23.02 -0.79 -6.67
CA PHE A 43 -23.12 0.55 -7.23
C PHE A 43 -24.08 0.57 -8.42
N GLY A 44 -24.93 1.60 -8.48
CA GLY A 44 -25.77 1.84 -9.64
C GLY A 44 -24.90 2.09 -10.88
N TRP A 45 -25.30 1.52 -12.02
CA TRP A 45 -24.63 1.73 -13.30
C TRP A 45 -25.59 2.35 -14.31
N GLN A 46 -25.21 3.47 -14.92
CA GLN A 46 -26.03 4.21 -15.87
C GLN A 46 -25.53 4.10 -17.32
N GLY A 47 -24.61 3.20 -17.62
CA GLY A 47 -24.08 2.99 -18.96
C GLY A 47 -24.74 1.83 -19.70
N GLY A 48 -24.53 1.78 -21.02
CA GLY A 48 -25.13 0.77 -21.90
C GLY A 48 -24.37 -0.56 -21.98
N THR A 49 -23.13 -0.63 -21.46
CA THR A 49 -22.28 -1.85 -21.49
C THR A 49 -22.07 -2.39 -20.10
N VAL A 50 -21.87 -3.70 -19.99
CA VAL A 50 -21.51 -4.33 -18.70
C VAL A 50 -20.14 -3.86 -18.25
N LEU A 51 -20.01 -3.49 -16.99
CA LEU A 51 -18.70 -3.19 -16.40
C LEU A 51 -17.86 -4.46 -16.28
N PRO A 52 -16.52 -4.36 -16.41
CA PRO A 52 -15.64 -5.53 -16.36
C PRO A 52 -15.58 -6.18 -14.97
N GLU A 53 -15.80 -5.41 -13.92
CA GLU A 53 -15.76 -5.84 -12.52
C GLU A 53 -16.82 -5.13 -11.69
N ASP A 54 -17.17 -5.68 -10.53
CA ASP A 54 -18.05 -5.06 -9.55
C ASP A 54 -17.24 -4.24 -8.54
N MET A 55 -17.35 -2.92 -8.63
CA MET A 55 -16.63 -1.99 -7.76
C MET A 55 -16.96 -2.20 -6.28
N ALA A 56 -18.22 -2.51 -5.95
CA ALA A 56 -18.64 -2.74 -4.57
C ALA A 56 -18.06 -4.05 -4.01
N GLU A 57 -17.93 -5.07 -4.85
CA GLU A 57 -17.29 -6.34 -4.46
C GLU A 57 -15.81 -6.14 -4.13
N ILE A 58 -15.08 -5.39 -4.96
CA ILE A 58 -13.67 -5.05 -4.74
C ILE A 58 -13.52 -4.30 -3.41
N ILE A 59 -14.29 -3.23 -3.19
CA ILE A 59 -14.28 -2.46 -1.96
C ILE A 59 -14.61 -3.34 -0.74
N GLY A 60 -15.62 -4.19 -0.86
CA GLY A 60 -15.99 -5.13 0.20
C GLY A 60 -14.85 -6.09 0.54
N ASN A 61 -14.14 -6.61 -0.45
CA ASN A 61 -12.98 -7.48 -0.24
C ASN A 61 -11.82 -6.72 0.42
N ASP A 62 -11.56 -5.49 -0.01
CA ASP A 62 -10.56 -4.61 0.61
C ASP A 62 -10.85 -4.42 2.10
N MET A 63 -12.07 -4.06 2.44
CA MET A 63 -12.50 -3.88 3.83
C MET A 63 -12.35 -5.18 4.63
N ARG A 64 -12.75 -6.32 4.07
CA ARG A 64 -12.61 -7.65 4.71
C ARG A 64 -11.17 -8.01 5.00
N ASN A 65 -10.28 -7.74 4.05
CA ASN A 65 -8.85 -8.10 4.15
C ASN A 65 -8.13 -7.36 5.29
N THR A 66 -8.69 -6.27 5.81
CA THR A 66 -8.16 -5.56 6.97
C THR A 66 -8.35 -6.32 8.29
N GLY A 67 -9.30 -7.25 8.35
CA GLY A 67 -9.76 -7.87 9.60
C GLY A 67 -10.55 -6.94 10.52
N ILE A 68 -10.64 -5.64 10.24
CA ILE A 68 -11.38 -4.64 11.02
C ILE A 68 -12.87 -4.63 10.63
N PHE A 69 -13.16 -4.83 9.35
CA PHE A 69 -14.52 -4.81 8.84
C PHE A 69 -15.00 -6.19 8.42
N GLN A 70 -16.32 -6.41 8.60
CA GLN A 70 -17.04 -7.58 8.12
C GLN A 70 -18.10 -7.13 7.11
N PRO A 71 -17.85 -7.21 5.80
CA PRO A 71 -18.84 -6.89 4.80
C PRO A 71 -20.07 -7.82 4.88
N ILE A 72 -21.25 -7.22 4.85
CA ILE A 72 -22.51 -7.96 4.78
C ILE A 72 -22.62 -8.62 3.40
N PRO A 73 -22.84 -9.94 3.30
CA PRO A 73 -22.99 -10.61 2.02
C PRO A 73 -24.16 -10.02 1.21
N ARG A 74 -23.94 -9.81 -0.08
CA ARG A 74 -24.95 -9.21 -0.99
C ARG A 74 -26.30 -9.90 -0.93
N GLN A 75 -26.32 -11.23 -0.84
CA GLN A 75 -27.53 -12.04 -0.74
C GLN A 75 -28.37 -11.79 0.51
N ASN A 76 -27.78 -11.20 1.54
CA ASN A 76 -28.46 -10.85 2.78
C ASN A 76 -28.98 -9.41 2.78
N MET A 77 -28.64 -8.60 1.78
CA MET A 77 -29.09 -7.21 1.69
C MET A 77 -30.56 -7.16 1.28
N ILE A 78 -31.35 -6.39 2.02
CA ILE A 78 -32.80 -6.28 1.82
C ILE A 78 -33.13 -5.32 0.68
N SER A 79 -32.28 -4.30 0.46
CA SER A 79 -32.45 -3.28 -0.57
C SER A 79 -31.10 -2.91 -1.18
N MET A 80 -31.12 -2.29 -2.35
CA MET A 80 -29.94 -1.90 -3.12
C MET A 80 -29.96 -0.40 -3.43
N PRO A 81 -29.93 0.49 -2.39
CA PRO A 81 -29.88 1.93 -2.60
C PRO A 81 -28.59 2.32 -3.31
N THR A 82 -28.68 3.28 -4.22
CA THR A 82 -27.53 3.83 -4.96
C THR A 82 -27.17 5.25 -4.52
N ARG A 83 -28.00 5.85 -3.67
CA ARG A 83 -27.86 7.20 -3.13
C ARG A 83 -28.23 7.22 -1.65
N GLY A 84 -27.65 8.14 -0.89
CA GLY A 84 -27.96 8.30 0.53
C GLY A 84 -29.43 8.54 0.84
N SER A 85 -30.16 9.27 -0.03
CA SER A 85 -31.60 9.55 0.12
C SER A 85 -32.52 8.31 -0.01
N GLU A 86 -31.99 7.20 -0.53
CA GLU A 86 -32.71 5.95 -0.74
C GLU A 86 -32.53 4.97 0.43
N ILE A 87 -31.68 5.30 1.41
CA ILE A 87 -31.33 4.41 2.52
C ILE A 87 -32.51 4.34 3.50
N ILE A 88 -33.02 3.14 3.70
CA ILE A 88 -34.00 2.84 4.75
C ILE A 88 -33.23 2.28 5.95
N TYR A 89 -32.77 3.14 6.86
CA TYR A 89 -31.88 2.78 7.97
C TYR A 89 -32.40 1.64 8.86
N ARG A 90 -33.74 1.54 9.04
CA ARG A 90 -34.35 0.44 9.79
C ARG A 90 -33.92 -0.92 9.26
N ASP A 91 -33.85 -1.09 7.95
CA ASP A 91 -33.52 -2.37 7.32
C ASP A 91 -32.03 -2.74 7.56
N TRP A 92 -31.15 -1.75 7.50
CA TRP A 92 -29.72 -1.92 7.79
C TRP A 92 -29.44 -2.16 9.28
N LYS A 93 -30.21 -1.53 10.19
CA LYS A 93 -30.18 -1.81 11.63
C LYS A 93 -30.58 -3.26 11.91
N ALA A 94 -31.64 -3.76 11.25
CA ALA A 94 -32.06 -5.15 11.39
C ALA A 94 -30.99 -6.16 10.94
N LEU A 95 -30.17 -5.81 9.93
CA LEU A 95 -29.03 -6.60 9.48
C LEU A 95 -27.79 -6.45 10.38
N GLY A 96 -27.83 -5.59 11.39
CA GLY A 96 -26.70 -5.32 12.29
C GLY A 96 -25.59 -4.51 11.64
N ALA A 97 -25.83 -3.83 10.51
CA ALA A 97 -24.84 -2.96 9.88
C ALA A 97 -24.53 -1.77 10.76
N GLN A 98 -23.24 -1.47 10.92
CA GLN A 98 -22.79 -0.23 11.56
C GLN A 98 -22.59 0.89 10.54
N TYR A 99 -22.14 0.51 9.34
CA TYR A 99 -21.97 1.43 8.21
C TYR A 99 -22.64 0.88 6.96
N VAL A 100 -23.13 1.78 6.11
CA VAL A 100 -23.59 1.48 4.76
C VAL A 100 -22.91 2.40 3.77
N MET A 101 -22.34 1.81 2.73
CA MET A 101 -21.73 2.52 1.60
C MET A 101 -22.60 2.29 0.37
N VAL A 102 -23.00 3.37 -0.26
CA VAL A 102 -23.79 3.39 -1.50
C VAL A 102 -23.03 4.17 -2.56
N GLY A 103 -23.36 3.96 -3.82
CA GLY A 103 -22.71 4.71 -4.90
C GLY A 103 -23.33 4.45 -6.26
N ASN A 104 -22.88 5.24 -7.22
CA ASN A 104 -23.22 5.07 -8.62
C ASN A 104 -22.00 5.31 -9.51
N ILE A 105 -22.03 4.72 -10.68
CA ILE A 105 -21.04 4.88 -11.72
C ILE A 105 -21.76 5.41 -12.96
N GLU A 106 -21.19 6.43 -13.59
CA GLU A 106 -21.74 7.03 -14.79
C GLU A 106 -20.66 7.27 -15.84
N PRO A 107 -21.01 7.23 -17.14
CA PRO A 107 -20.09 7.67 -18.19
C PRO A 107 -19.88 9.18 -18.11
N ALA A 108 -18.64 9.61 -18.23
CA ALA A 108 -18.23 11.01 -18.17
C ALA A 108 -17.13 11.30 -19.22
N GLY A 109 -17.50 11.84 -20.37
CA GLY A 109 -16.53 12.25 -21.41
C GLY A 109 -15.64 11.11 -21.93
N GLY A 110 -16.19 9.92 -22.16
CA GLY A 110 -15.45 8.73 -22.60
C GLY A 110 -14.68 8.00 -21.49
N ARG A 111 -14.86 8.45 -20.25
CA ARG A 111 -14.33 7.83 -19.02
C ARG A 111 -15.49 7.41 -18.12
N LEU A 112 -15.17 6.85 -16.97
CA LEU A 112 -16.10 6.57 -15.89
C LEU A 112 -15.88 7.58 -14.76
N GLN A 113 -16.97 7.94 -14.10
CA GLN A 113 -16.98 8.64 -12.83
C GLN A 113 -17.80 7.82 -11.83
N ALA A 114 -17.19 7.47 -10.71
CA ALA A 114 -17.88 6.82 -9.58
C ALA A 114 -18.01 7.83 -8.44
N ARG A 115 -19.27 7.98 -7.96
CA ARG A 115 -19.59 8.70 -6.73
C ARG A 115 -19.95 7.70 -5.66
N TYR A 116 -19.47 7.90 -4.45
CA TYR A 116 -19.75 7.04 -3.31
C TYR A 116 -20.00 7.85 -2.05
N GLU A 117 -20.82 7.31 -1.16
CA GLU A 117 -21.24 7.91 0.09
C GLU A 117 -21.23 6.84 1.18
N VAL A 118 -20.74 7.19 2.37
CA VAL A 118 -20.73 6.30 3.54
C VAL A 118 -21.54 6.93 4.66
N PHE A 119 -22.43 6.13 5.24
CA PHE A 119 -23.32 6.56 6.32
C PHE A 119 -23.12 5.69 7.56
N ASN A 120 -23.22 6.29 8.72
CA ASN A 120 -23.35 5.57 9.99
C ASN A 120 -24.82 5.21 10.19
N VAL A 121 -25.10 3.91 10.31
CA VAL A 121 -26.48 3.39 10.40
C VAL A 121 -27.16 3.75 11.72
N THR A 122 -26.38 3.86 12.81
CA THR A 122 -26.93 4.18 14.14
C THR A 122 -27.32 5.65 14.23
N THR A 123 -26.43 6.56 13.81
CA THR A 123 -26.66 8.00 13.87
C THR A 123 -27.42 8.55 12.65
N GLU A 124 -27.57 7.75 11.60
CA GLU A 124 -28.21 8.11 10.31
C GLU A 124 -27.52 9.29 9.62
N GLN A 125 -26.25 9.52 9.95
CA GLN A 125 -25.48 10.64 9.41
C GLN A 125 -24.50 10.17 8.34
N GLN A 126 -24.31 11.02 7.33
CA GLN A 126 -23.25 10.84 6.34
C GLN A 126 -21.88 11.06 6.99
N VAL A 127 -21.04 10.05 6.91
CA VAL A 127 -19.66 10.10 7.42
C VAL A 127 -18.73 10.74 6.39
N MET A 128 -18.94 10.39 5.12
CA MET A 128 -18.18 10.93 4.00
C MET A 128 -18.88 10.75 2.67
N SER A 129 -18.42 11.50 1.68
CA SER A 129 -18.69 11.26 0.27
C SER A 129 -17.42 11.50 -0.53
N GLY A 130 -17.33 10.85 -1.69
CA GLY A 130 -16.21 10.99 -2.58
C GLY A 130 -16.60 10.78 -4.03
N THR A 131 -15.70 11.21 -4.92
CA THR A 131 -15.82 10.99 -6.36
C THR A 131 -14.45 10.57 -6.89
N VAL A 132 -14.43 9.57 -7.74
CA VAL A 132 -13.21 9.10 -8.42
C VAL A 132 -13.50 8.86 -9.89
N GLY A 133 -12.57 9.25 -10.76
CA GLY A 133 -12.69 9.08 -12.20
C GLY A 133 -11.56 8.25 -12.79
N GLY A 134 -11.87 7.47 -13.84
CA GLY A 134 -10.90 6.63 -14.53
C GLY A 134 -11.43 6.12 -15.86
N SER A 135 -10.60 5.42 -16.61
CA SER A 135 -11.05 4.62 -17.77
C SER A 135 -11.69 3.32 -17.29
N GLN A 136 -12.36 2.60 -18.17
CA GLN A 136 -13.04 1.35 -17.82
C GLN A 136 -12.05 0.27 -17.30
N ASP A 137 -10.85 0.21 -17.84
CA ASP A 137 -9.76 -0.67 -17.38
C ASP A 137 -9.18 -0.24 -16.02
N GLN A 138 -9.42 0.99 -15.58
CA GLN A 138 -9.04 1.51 -14.26
C GLN A 138 -10.12 1.34 -13.19
N LEU A 139 -11.23 0.66 -13.47
CA LEU A 139 -12.33 0.50 -12.53
C LEU A 139 -11.85 -0.10 -11.18
N ARG A 140 -10.95 -1.07 -11.25
CA ARG A 140 -10.35 -1.67 -10.05
C ARG A 140 -9.49 -0.67 -9.26
N ASP A 141 -8.71 0.17 -9.94
CA ASP A 141 -7.94 1.22 -9.27
C ASP A 141 -8.87 2.26 -8.62
N MET A 142 -9.98 2.57 -9.25
CA MET A 142 -11.02 3.45 -8.68
C MET A 142 -11.64 2.84 -7.42
N ALA A 143 -11.91 1.52 -7.42
CA ALA A 143 -12.44 0.80 -6.26
C ALA A 143 -11.46 0.82 -5.08
N HIS A 144 -10.22 0.48 -5.29
CA HIS A 144 -9.17 0.51 -4.27
C HIS A 144 -8.96 1.91 -3.70
N TYR A 145 -9.00 2.95 -4.56
CA TYR A 145 -8.92 4.33 -4.10
C TYR A 145 -10.11 4.71 -3.20
N ALA A 146 -11.33 4.36 -3.60
CA ALA A 146 -12.53 4.62 -2.79
C ALA A 146 -12.47 3.86 -1.45
N ALA A 147 -11.95 2.62 -1.47
CA ALA A 147 -11.70 1.83 -0.27
C ALA A 147 -10.67 2.50 0.65
N ASP A 148 -9.52 2.97 0.13
CA ASP A 148 -8.48 3.68 0.88
C ASP A 148 -9.05 4.90 1.61
N GLN A 149 -9.78 5.75 0.89
CA GLN A 149 -10.39 6.97 1.45
C GLN A 149 -11.43 6.63 2.53
N SER A 150 -12.26 5.61 2.28
CA SER A 150 -13.29 5.18 3.22
C SER A 150 -12.68 4.55 4.48
N PHE A 151 -11.67 3.71 4.31
CA PHE A 151 -10.96 3.07 5.41
C PHE A 151 -10.28 4.10 6.31
N GLU A 152 -9.55 5.05 5.72
CA GLU A 152 -8.89 6.13 6.47
C GLU A 152 -9.90 6.98 7.23
N LYS A 153 -11.02 7.33 6.59
CA LYS A 153 -12.07 8.12 7.24
C LYS A 153 -12.73 7.40 8.41
N LEU A 154 -12.94 6.09 8.29
CA LEU A 154 -13.61 5.29 9.31
C LEU A 154 -12.71 4.89 10.48
N THR A 155 -11.39 4.75 10.25
CA THR A 155 -10.46 4.21 11.23
C THR A 155 -9.37 5.18 11.68
N GLY A 156 -9.12 6.25 10.92
CA GLY A 156 -7.95 7.13 11.08
C GLY A 156 -6.63 6.51 10.60
N ILE A 157 -6.67 5.29 10.06
CA ILE A 157 -5.49 4.58 9.54
C ILE A 157 -5.47 4.75 8.02
N LYS A 158 -4.32 5.14 7.47
CA LYS A 158 -4.18 5.28 6.03
C LYS A 158 -4.36 3.94 5.33
N GLY A 159 -5.23 3.89 4.32
CA GLY A 159 -5.42 2.72 3.47
C GLY A 159 -4.19 2.42 2.60
N ALA A 160 -4.06 1.16 2.19
CA ALA A 160 -2.97 0.69 1.34
C ALA A 160 -3.46 -0.18 0.16
N PHE A 161 -4.75 -0.14 -0.14
CA PHE A 161 -5.38 -0.98 -1.18
C PHE A 161 -4.95 -0.59 -2.59
N SER A 162 -4.62 0.69 -2.82
CA SER A 162 -4.07 1.20 -4.09
C SER A 162 -2.60 0.86 -4.29
N THR A 163 -1.97 0.11 -3.38
CA THR A 163 -0.56 -0.26 -3.52
C THR A 163 -0.35 -1.48 -4.43
N ARG A 164 0.91 -1.76 -4.75
CA ARG A 164 1.30 -2.92 -5.58
C ARG A 164 2.23 -3.82 -4.81
N LEU A 165 2.15 -5.11 -5.09
CA LEU A 165 3.11 -6.11 -4.61
C LEU A 165 4.16 -6.37 -5.68
N LEU A 166 5.38 -6.59 -5.22
CA LEU A 166 6.50 -7.09 -6.01
C LEU A 166 7.05 -8.32 -5.30
N TYR A 167 6.97 -9.48 -5.95
CA TYR A 167 7.31 -10.74 -5.32
C TYR A 167 7.92 -11.73 -6.31
N VAL A 168 8.55 -12.76 -5.77
CA VAL A 168 9.12 -13.86 -6.55
C VAL A 168 8.41 -15.16 -6.15
N THR A 169 7.92 -15.89 -7.14
CA THR A 169 7.47 -17.28 -6.94
C THR A 169 8.56 -18.24 -7.40
N ALA A 170 8.72 -19.34 -6.68
CA ALA A 170 9.61 -20.44 -7.05
C ALA A 170 8.79 -21.71 -7.26
N GLU A 171 8.77 -22.19 -8.48
CA GLU A 171 8.09 -23.44 -8.85
C GLU A 171 9.13 -24.51 -9.12
N ARG A 172 9.12 -25.56 -8.27
CA ARG A 172 10.10 -26.64 -8.32
C ARG A 172 9.54 -27.82 -9.10
N PHE A 173 10.13 -28.14 -10.24
CA PHE A 173 9.76 -29.29 -11.08
C PHE A 173 10.57 -30.56 -10.74
N SER A 174 11.83 -30.37 -10.32
CA SER A 174 12.72 -31.45 -9.86
C SER A 174 13.81 -30.90 -8.96
N ALA A 175 14.70 -31.77 -8.43
CA ALA A 175 15.81 -31.36 -7.56
C ALA A 175 16.69 -30.23 -8.17
N ASN A 176 16.89 -30.25 -9.47
CA ASN A 176 17.77 -29.32 -10.20
C ASN A 176 17.02 -28.42 -11.21
N ASN A 177 15.69 -28.39 -11.13
CA ASN A 177 14.87 -27.60 -12.05
C ASN A 177 13.83 -26.79 -11.27
N THR A 178 14.16 -25.57 -10.98
CA THR A 178 13.29 -24.59 -10.34
C THR A 178 13.12 -23.41 -11.28
N ARG A 179 11.91 -22.93 -11.44
CA ARG A 179 11.60 -21.68 -12.16
C ARG A 179 11.29 -20.60 -11.15
N TYR A 180 12.03 -19.52 -11.21
CA TYR A 180 11.79 -18.30 -10.43
C TYR A 180 11.09 -17.29 -11.33
N THR A 181 9.98 -16.74 -10.86
CA THR A 181 9.21 -15.74 -11.60
C THR A 181 9.07 -14.49 -10.75
N LEU A 182 9.65 -13.39 -11.19
CA LEU A 182 9.45 -12.07 -10.60
C LEU A 182 8.17 -11.48 -11.16
N GLN A 183 7.25 -11.11 -10.29
CA GLN A 183 5.91 -10.65 -10.63
C GLN A 183 5.57 -9.35 -9.91
N ARG A 184 4.73 -8.56 -10.55
CA ARG A 184 4.02 -7.43 -9.95
C ARG A 184 2.52 -7.72 -9.99
N SER A 185 1.81 -7.40 -8.92
CA SER A 185 0.34 -7.47 -8.87
C SER A 185 -0.25 -6.29 -8.11
N ASP A 186 -1.57 -6.19 -8.08
CA ASP A 186 -2.27 -5.41 -7.07
C ASP A 186 -1.99 -5.98 -5.68
N TYR A 187 -2.29 -5.21 -4.64
CA TYR A 187 -2.02 -5.63 -3.26
C TYR A 187 -2.75 -6.93 -2.87
N ASP A 188 -3.88 -7.22 -3.51
CA ASP A 188 -4.71 -8.42 -3.30
C ASP A 188 -4.34 -9.59 -4.23
N GLY A 189 -3.28 -9.45 -5.02
CA GLY A 189 -2.80 -10.46 -5.96
C GLY A 189 -3.43 -10.41 -7.34
N ALA A 190 -4.46 -9.59 -7.57
CA ALA A 190 -5.07 -9.45 -8.88
C ALA A 190 -4.11 -8.79 -9.89
N ARG A 191 -4.43 -8.92 -11.18
CA ARG A 191 -3.68 -8.35 -12.32
C ARG A 191 -2.18 -8.66 -12.26
N ALA A 192 -1.82 -9.89 -11.84
CA ALA A 192 -0.43 -10.33 -11.78
C ALA A 192 0.24 -10.30 -13.16
N VAL A 193 1.37 -9.60 -13.26
CA VAL A 193 2.16 -9.48 -14.48
C VAL A 193 3.56 -10.03 -14.23
N THR A 194 4.02 -10.92 -15.08
CA THR A 194 5.38 -11.44 -15.06
C THR A 194 6.35 -10.40 -15.61
N LEU A 195 7.34 -10.02 -14.81
CA LEU A 195 8.39 -9.08 -15.18
C LEU A 195 9.68 -9.77 -15.64
N LEU A 196 9.96 -10.95 -15.06
CA LEU A 196 11.14 -11.76 -15.39
C LEU A 196 10.91 -13.21 -15.01
N GLN A 197 11.40 -14.14 -15.83
CA GLN A 197 11.54 -15.56 -15.49
C GLN A 197 13.02 -15.98 -15.56
N SER A 198 13.44 -16.81 -14.63
CA SER A 198 14.81 -17.31 -14.53
C SER A 198 14.82 -18.76 -14.02
N ARG A 199 15.84 -19.51 -14.38
CA ARG A 199 16.14 -20.81 -13.75
C ARG A 199 17.04 -20.63 -12.51
N GLU A 200 17.64 -19.47 -12.36
CA GLU A 200 18.46 -19.13 -11.22
C GLU A 200 17.69 -18.22 -10.25
N PRO A 201 18.04 -18.20 -8.96
CA PRO A 201 17.32 -17.41 -7.97
C PRO A 201 17.24 -15.91 -8.31
N ILE A 202 16.08 -15.34 -7.97
CA ILE A 202 15.85 -13.89 -7.95
C ILE A 202 15.49 -13.54 -6.52
N LEU A 203 16.19 -12.57 -5.92
CA LEU A 203 16.03 -12.21 -4.52
C LEU A 203 15.84 -10.71 -4.31
N SER A 204 15.25 -10.36 -3.18
CA SER A 204 15.16 -8.98 -2.66
C SER A 204 14.65 -7.95 -3.69
N PRO A 205 13.54 -8.19 -4.38
CA PRO A 205 13.02 -7.20 -5.31
C PRO A 205 12.48 -5.98 -4.56
N ARG A 206 12.71 -4.78 -5.12
CA ARG A 206 12.30 -3.48 -4.55
C ARG A 206 11.80 -2.55 -5.64
N PHE A 207 10.63 -1.96 -5.45
CA PHE A 207 10.19 -0.84 -6.27
C PHE A 207 11.04 0.39 -6.00
N ALA A 208 11.38 1.12 -7.06
CA ALA A 208 11.82 2.50 -6.94
C ALA A 208 10.61 3.40 -6.58
N PRO A 209 10.84 4.57 -5.94
CA PRO A 209 9.76 5.47 -5.54
C PRO A 209 8.90 5.98 -6.70
N ASP A 210 9.45 5.99 -7.92
CA ASP A 210 8.73 6.39 -9.13
C ASP A 210 7.68 5.34 -9.60
N GLY A 211 7.69 4.13 -9.02
CA GLY A 211 6.83 3.02 -9.41
C GLY A 211 7.10 2.45 -10.82
N LYS A 212 8.09 2.99 -11.54
CA LYS A 212 8.43 2.60 -12.93
C LYS A 212 9.66 1.71 -13.01
N ARG A 213 10.51 1.71 -11.99
CA ARG A 213 11.73 0.91 -11.92
C ARG A 213 11.67 -0.03 -10.73
N ILE A 214 12.37 -1.16 -10.88
CA ILE A 214 12.61 -2.12 -9.81
C ILE A 214 14.10 -2.44 -9.73
N ALA A 215 14.57 -2.74 -8.52
CA ALA A 215 15.90 -3.31 -8.31
C ALA A 215 15.74 -4.72 -7.72
N TYR A 216 16.58 -5.65 -8.10
CA TYR A 216 16.56 -7.01 -7.56
C TYR A 216 17.95 -7.67 -7.72
N VAL A 217 18.18 -8.74 -6.98
CA VAL A 217 19.36 -9.60 -7.11
C VAL A 217 19.03 -10.75 -8.06
N SER A 218 19.88 -11.03 -9.04
CA SER A 218 19.78 -12.19 -9.92
C SER A 218 21.06 -13.02 -9.88
N PHE A 219 20.89 -14.34 -9.91
CA PHE A 219 22.00 -15.31 -10.01
C PHE A 219 22.20 -15.86 -11.42
N GLU A 220 21.63 -15.23 -12.45
CA GLU A 220 21.70 -15.69 -13.85
C GLU A 220 23.14 -15.86 -14.37
N GLN A 221 24.12 -15.22 -13.75
CA GLN A 221 25.55 -15.38 -14.06
C GLN A 221 26.29 -16.26 -13.03
N ARG A 222 25.58 -17.15 -12.32
CA ARG A 222 26.08 -18.03 -11.25
C ARG A 222 26.63 -17.29 -10.01
N ARG A 223 26.54 -15.97 -9.97
CA ARG A 223 26.94 -15.13 -8.84
C ARG A 223 25.87 -14.05 -8.64
N PRO A 224 25.63 -13.61 -7.40
CA PRO A 224 24.66 -12.54 -7.15
C PRO A 224 25.09 -11.25 -7.82
N ARG A 225 24.18 -10.63 -8.58
CA ARG A 225 24.33 -9.32 -9.20
C ARG A 225 23.05 -8.53 -9.00
N ILE A 226 23.19 -7.22 -8.81
CA ILE A 226 22.04 -6.33 -8.72
C ILE A 226 21.71 -5.81 -10.11
N PHE A 227 20.45 -5.92 -10.47
CA PHE A 227 19.89 -5.37 -11.70
C PHE A 227 18.87 -4.29 -11.37
N VAL A 228 18.77 -3.29 -12.22
CA VAL A 228 17.64 -2.36 -12.29
C VAL A 228 16.91 -2.60 -13.59
N GLN A 229 15.58 -2.69 -13.50
CA GLN A 229 14.71 -2.95 -14.64
C GLN A 229 13.60 -1.90 -14.71
N HIS A 230 13.31 -1.41 -15.90
CA HIS A 230 12.12 -0.63 -16.19
C HIS A 230 10.93 -1.56 -16.40
N ILE A 231 9.85 -1.34 -15.64
CA ILE A 231 8.69 -2.24 -15.62
C ILE A 231 7.99 -2.28 -16.98
N ASP A 232 7.74 -1.12 -17.58
CA ASP A 232 6.93 -1.02 -18.80
C ASP A 232 7.67 -1.50 -20.04
N THR A 233 8.99 -1.30 -20.11
CA THR A 233 9.80 -1.65 -21.28
C THR A 233 10.53 -2.97 -21.15
N GLY A 234 10.63 -3.50 -19.92
CA GLY A 234 11.43 -4.67 -19.60
C GLY A 234 12.96 -4.44 -19.72
N ARG A 235 13.40 -3.20 -20.06
CA ARG A 235 14.83 -2.89 -20.20
C ARG A 235 15.54 -3.10 -18.88
N ARG A 236 16.60 -3.90 -18.89
CA ARG A 236 17.39 -4.29 -17.72
C ARG A 236 18.81 -3.73 -17.82
N GLU A 237 19.36 -3.33 -16.67
CA GLU A 237 20.74 -2.89 -16.54
C GLU A 237 21.36 -3.58 -15.32
N GLN A 238 22.53 -4.17 -15.49
CA GLN A 238 23.32 -4.70 -14.40
C GLN A 238 24.03 -3.55 -13.68
N ILE A 239 23.76 -3.40 -12.39
CA ILE A 239 24.26 -2.28 -11.57
C ILE A 239 25.56 -2.65 -10.86
N THR A 240 25.70 -3.90 -10.44
CA THR A 240 26.91 -4.36 -9.73
C THR A 240 27.56 -5.54 -10.42
N ASN A 241 28.90 -5.62 -10.34
CA ASN A 241 29.70 -6.74 -10.84
C ASN A 241 30.93 -6.97 -9.93
N PHE A 242 30.76 -6.85 -8.63
CA PHE A 242 31.85 -7.07 -7.68
C PHE A 242 31.98 -8.54 -7.31
N GLU A 243 33.17 -8.96 -6.87
CA GLU A 243 33.36 -10.28 -6.29
C GLU A 243 32.63 -10.39 -4.96
N GLY A 244 32.26 -11.62 -4.58
CA GLY A 244 31.53 -11.91 -3.35
C GLY A 244 30.05 -11.50 -3.39
N LEU A 245 29.53 -11.06 -2.25
CA LEU A 245 28.14 -10.69 -2.06
C LEU A 245 27.82 -9.37 -2.79
N ASN A 246 26.73 -9.36 -3.55
CA ASN A 246 26.07 -8.20 -4.12
C ASN A 246 24.58 -8.35 -3.80
N GLY A 247 24.06 -7.62 -2.82
CA GLY A 247 22.71 -7.92 -2.33
C GLY A 247 21.99 -6.77 -1.65
N ALA A 248 20.74 -7.07 -1.22
CA ALA A 248 19.88 -6.19 -0.43
C ALA A 248 19.73 -4.76 -0.99
N PRO A 249 19.30 -4.58 -2.26
CA PRO A 249 19.12 -3.25 -2.83
C PRO A 249 18.00 -2.49 -2.12
N ALA A 250 18.22 -1.19 -1.86
CA ALA A 250 17.25 -0.27 -1.28
C ALA A 250 17.36 1.11 -1.92
N TRP A 251 16.26 1.63 -2.43
CA TRP A 251 16.21 2.95 -3.06
C TRP A 251 16.16 4.07 -2.03
N SER A 252 16.78 5.19 -2.34
CA SER A 252 16.53 6.44 -1.62
C SER A 252 15.11 6.96 -1.95
N PRO A 253 14.49 7.76 -1.05
CA PRO A 253 13.13 8.27 -1.27
C PRO A 253 12.96 9.09 -2.56
N ASP A 254 14.01 9.73 -3.03
CA ASP A 254 14.05 10.50 -4.28
C ASP A 254 14.33 9.64 -5.54
N GLY A 255 14.65 8.33 -5.36
CA GLY A 255 14.97 7.41 -6.45
C GLY A 255 16.29 7.68 -7.17
N ASN A 256 17.13 8.61 -6.65
CA ASN A 256 18.41 8.99 -7.27
C ASN A 256 19.58 8.17 -6.77
N ARG A 257 19.43 7.45 -5.66
CA ARG A 257 20.49 6.62 -5.08
C ARG A 257 19.97 5.21 -4.78
N LEU A 258 20.88 4.25 -4.86
CA LEU A 258 20.64 2.86 -4.50
C LEU A 258 21.66 2.45 -3.44
N ALA A 259 21.19 2.08 -2.26
CA ALA A 259 22.00 1.43 -1.24
C ALA A 259 22.00 -0.08 -1.49
N PHE A 260 23.10 -0.75 -1.19
CA PHE A 260 23.22 -2.21 -1.28
C PHE A 260 24.40 -2.72 -0.45
N VAL A 261 24.47 -4.03 -0.27
CA VAL A 261 25.54 -4.69 0.47
C VAL A 261 26.54 -5.31 -0.51
N LEU A 262 27.84 -5.05 -0.29
CA LEU A 262 28.95 -5.71 -0.98
C LEU A 262 29.91 -6.29 0.04
N SER A 263 30.54 -7.44 -0.29
CA SER A 263 31.66 -8.00 0.48
C SER A 263 33.03 -7.88 -0.24
N ARG A 264 33.14 -7.01 -1.23
CA ARG A 264 34.33 -6.83 -2.07
C ARG A 264 35.61 -6.46 -1.30
N ASP A 265 35.45 -5.80 -0.15
CA ASP A 265 36.57 -5.35 0.68
C ASP A 265 36.78 -6.28 1.91
N GLY A 266 36.32 -7.55 1.82
CA GLY A 266 36.43 -8.58 2.84
C GLY A 266 35.12 -8.87 3.52
N ASN A 267 34.61 -7.95 4.36
CA ASN A 267 33.36 -8.12 5.07
C ASN A 267 32.15 -7.51 4.31
N PRO A 268 30.91 -8.00 4.53
CA PRO A 268 29.71 -7.35 4.03
C PRO A 268 29.57 -5.93 4.61
N GLU A 269 29.50 -4.93 3.73
CA GLU A 269 29.38 -3.53 4.09
C GLU A 269 28.34 -2.84 3.24
N ILE A 270 27.77 -1.76 3.73
CA ILE A 270 26.78 -0.96 3.00
C ILE A 270 27.49 0.03 2.10
N TYR A 271 27.08 0.04 0.86
CA TYR A 271 27.50 0.99 -0.17
C TYR A 271 26.30 1.74 -0.72
N VAL A 272 26.52 2.94 -1.19
CA VAL A 272 25.51 3.76 -1.88
C VAL A 272 26.07 4.16 -3.23
N MET A 273 25.28 3.92 -4.27
CA MET A 273 25.56 4.36 -5.63
C MET A 273 24.64 5.53 -5.98
N ASP A 274 25.19 6.56 -6.59
CA ASP A 274 24.45 7.57 -7.32
C ASP A 274 24.03 7.02 -8.68
N MET A 275 22.72 7.02 -8.97
CA MET A 275 22.18 6.38 -10.16
C MET A 275 22.45 7.15 -11.46
N GLY A 276 22.72 8.44 -11.38
CA GLY A 276 23.10 9.27 -12.52
C GLY A 276 24.59 9.15 -12.89
N THR A 277 25.45 9.31 -11.90
CA THR A 277 26.93 9.31 -12.10
C THR A 277 27.57 7.95 -11.99
N ARG A 278 26.87 6.95 -11.41
CA ARG A 278 27.39 5.61 -11.09
C ARG A 278 28.52 5.60 -10.05
N GLN A 279 28.78 6.70 -9.39
CA GLN A 279 29.75 6.77 -8.31
C GLN A 279 29.26 5.97 -7.10
N ILE A 280 30.16 5.16 -6.54
CA ILE A 280 29.88 4.30 -5.38
C ILE A 280 30.67 4.81 -4.18
N ARG A 281 30.00 4.93 -3.05
CA ARG A 281 30.59 5.29 -1.76
C ARG A 281 30.28 4.21 -0.72
N ARG A 282 31.31 3.74 0.00
CA ARG A 282 31.14 2.89 1.20
C ARG A 282 30.58 3.75 2.34
N VAL A 283 29.60 3.23 3.05
CA VAL A 283 28.90 3.92 4.15
C VAL A 283 29.29 3.35 5.49
N THR A 284 29.44 2.03 5.60
CA THR A 284 29.86 1.36 6.83
C THR A 284 31.28 0.82 6.73
N ASN A 285 31.96 0.72 7.86
CA ASN A 285 33.28 0.13 8.00
C ASN A 285 33.31 -0.65 9.31
N GLN A 286 32.62 -1.78 9.35
CA GLN A 286 32.53 -2.64 10.51
C GLN A 286 33.54 -3.79 10.34
N GLY A 287 34.60 -3.80 11.13
CA GLY A 287 35.73 -4.74 10.98
C GLY A 287 35.44 -6.21 11.28
N SER A 288 34.21 -6.54 11.71
CA SER A 288 33.73 -7.92 11.91
C SER A 288 32.22 -7.95 12.02
N ILE A 289 31.63 -9.00 11.48
CA ILE A 289 30.29 -9.46 11.84
C ILE A 289 30.47 -10.76 12.61
#